data_5a24206de96020caafa0208b0fa86485
#
_entry.id   5a24206de96020caafa0208b0fa86485
#
_cell.length_a   1.000
_cell.length_b   1.000
_cell.length_c   1.000
_cell.angle_alpha   90.00
_cell.angle_beta   90.00
_cell.angle_gamma   90.00
#
_symmetry.space_group_name_H-M   'P 1'
#
loop_
_entity.id
_entity.type
_entity.pdbx_description
1 polymer ?
#
loop_
_entity_poly.entity_id
_entity_poly.type
_entity_poly.pdbx_seq_one_letter_code
_entity_poly.pdbx_strand_id
1 'polypeptide(L)'
;SHENRRLAWCSLPFGVFNMNEPLVFGFPVILNPILFLPFLLVPVISLLIGYAAVVCGFMPVVTTTVTWTTPAPLSGYAASRSVNGALVQAVIVAAGTAVYAPFVRLSEHMQQERIRIDLEDLLRVFAEESELPALGNQFLERPDNVGAVAKVVAEQLHRDLQAGSIPVFYQPQVDEKGWVCGAEALLRWKFRGTPLPPPLVIKLAREAGIYGDLTACILRTAVADSVRFQNALGRPLMVSVNISPYEANDEEFVHTAIRLVEEASSSKAPIAKKI
;
A
#
# COMPACT_ATOMS: atom_id res chain seq x y z
N SER A 1 -7.08 -3.60 2.86
CA SER A 1 -5.80 -3.06 2.36
C SER A 1 -5.19 -3.99 1.32
N HIS A 2 -4.32 -3.50 0.45
CA HIS A 2 -3.63 -4.35 -0.54
C HIS A 2 -2.76 -5.44 0.12
N GLU A 3 -2.16 -5.14 1.25
CA GLU A 3 -1.34 -6.09 2.04
C GLU A 3 -2.19 -7.21 2.62
N ASN A 4 -3.33 -6.89 3.23
CA ASN A 4 -4.27 -7.88 3.74
C ASN A 4 -4.76 -8.82 2.63
N ARG A 5 -5.01 -8.28 1.45
CA ARG A 5 -5.44 -9.06 0.29
C ARG A 5 -4.33 -10.00 -0.21
N ARG A 6 -3.08 -9.54 -0.28
CA ARG A 6 -1.93 -10.38 -0.64
C ARG A 6 -1.74 -11.50 0.38
N LEU A 7 -1.76 -11.17 1.68
CA LEU A 7 -1.65 -12.15 2.75
C LEU A 7 -2.76 -13.20 2.67
N ALA A 8 -4.01 -12.78 2.47
CA ALA A 8 -5.14 -13.69 2.31
C ALA A 8 -4.95 -14.63 1.10
N TRP A 9 -4.50 -14.13 -0.04
CA TRP A 9 -4.21 -14.96 -1.22
C TRP A 9 -3.06 -15.95 -0.99
N CYS A 10 -1.97 -15.51 -0.34
CA CYS A 10 -0.84 -16.39 0.00
C CYS A 10 -1.23 -17.47 1.01
N SER A 11 -2.18 -17.17 1.92
CA SER A 11 -2.64 -18.11 2.95
C SER A 11 -3.73 -19.06 2.47
N LEU A 12 -4.36 -18.78 1.32
CA LEU A 12 -5.49 -19.57 0.80
C LEU A 12 -5.14 -21.06 0.56
N PRO A 13 -3.99 -21.43 -0.03
CA PRO A 13 -3.59 -22.82 -0.19
C PRO A 13 -3.48 -23.55 1.15
N PHE A 14 -2.93 -22.90 2.17
CA PHE A 14 -2.78 -23.46 3.52
C PHE A 14 -4.16 -23.64 4.18
N GLY A 15 -5.06 -22.66 4.02
CA GLY A 15 -6.41 -22.73 4.56
C GLY A 15 -7.24 -23.89 3.99
N VAL A 16 -7.02 -24.27 2.72
CA VAL A 16 -7.67 -25.46 2.13
C VAL A 16 -7.31 -26.73 2.88
N PHE A 17 -6.08 -26.82 3.41
CA PHE A 17 -5.60 -27.95 4.20
C PHE A 17 -5.75 -27.73 5.71
N ASN A 18 -6.64 -26.83 6.14
CA ASN A 18 -6.87 -26.46 7.55
C ASN A 18 -5.65 -25.88 8.30
N MET A 19 -4.59 -25.48 7.59
CA MET A 19 -3.43 -24.80 8.16
C MET A 19 -3.73 -23.31 8.27
N ASN A 20 -4.22 -22.88 9.43
CA ASN A 20 -4.67 -21.49 9.63
C ASN A 20 -3.58 -20.59 10.25
N GLU A 21 -2.42 -21.14 10.60
CA GLU A 21 -1.32 -20.42 11.23
C GLU A 21 -0.88 -19.19 10.43
N PRO A 22 -0.72 -19.21 9.10
CA PRO A 22 -0.33 -18.02 8.34
C PRO A 22 -1.36 -16.90 8.44
N LEU A 23 -2.66 -17.22 8.58
CA LEU A 23 -3.72 -16.23 8.79
C LEU A 23 -3.74 -15.74 10.23
N VAL A 24 -3.64 -16.62 11.22
CA VAL A 24 -3.74 -16.25 12.64
C VAL A 24 -2.57 -15.38 13.07
N PHE A 25 -1.35 -15.65 12.58
CA PHE A 25 -0.16 -14.85 12.89
C PHE A 25 0.02 -13.66 11.95
N GLY A 26 -0.35 -13.79 10.69
CA GLY A 26 -0.26 -12.70 9.71
C GLY A 26 -1.32 -11.61 9.90
N PHE A 27 -2.54 -12.01 10.26
CA PHE A 27 -3.53 -11.12 10.87
C PHE A 27 -3.48 -11.38 12.37
N PRO A 28 -3.01 -10.47 13.21
CA PRO A 28 -2.90 -10.73 14.65
C PRO A 28 -4.29 -10.85 15.29
N VAL A 29 -5.01 -11.94 14.94
CA VAL A 29 -6.42 -12.18 15.30
C VAL A 29 -6.61 -12.16 16.80
N ILE A 30 -5.69 -12.79 17.53
CA ILE A 30 -5.77 -12.90 19.01
C ILE A 30 -5.52 -11.54 19.68
N LEU A 31 -4.66 -10.69 19.08
CA LEU A 31 -4.35 -9.36 19.61
C LEU A 31 -5.33 -8.27 19.14
N ASN A 32 -6.23 -8.61 18.21
CA ASN A 32 -7.25 -7.70 17.74
C ASN A 32 -8.58 -7.99 18.45
N PRO A 33 -9.04 -7.11 19.37
CA PRO A 33 -10.26 -7.36 20.17
C PRO A 33 -11.50 -7.54 19.30
N ILE A 34 -11.53 -6.98 18.08
CA ILE A 34 -12.65 -7.12 17.15
C ILE A 34 -12.67 -8.51 16.54
N LEU A 35 -11.52 -9.03 16.11
CA LEU A 35 -11.41 -10.36 15.50
C LEU A 35 -11.40 -11.49 16.54
N PHE A 36 -11.07 -11.19 17.78
CA PHE A 36 -11.10 -12.14 18.89
C PHE A 36 -12.51 -12.65 19.17
N LEU A 37 -13.52 -11.78 19.05
CA LEU A 37 -14.91 -12.18 19.32
C LEU A 37 -15.40 -13.28 18.34
N PRO A 38 -15.33 -13.13 17.01
CA PRO A 38 -15.70 -14.22 16.10
C PRO A 38 -14.78 -15.46 16.24
N PHE A 39 -13.53 -15.29 16.65
CA PHE A 39 -12.62 -16.40 16.93
C PHE A 39 -13.16 -17.31 18.05
N LEU A 40 -13.83 -16.77 19.07
CA LEU A 40 -14.50 -17.54 20.12
C LEU A 40 -15.87 -18.06 19.69
N LEU A 41 -16.64 -17.27 18.91
CA LEU A 41 -18.03 -17.63 18.56
C LEU A 41 -18.12 -18.72 17.49
N VAL A 42 -17.22 -18.71 16.49
CA VAL A 42 -17.33 -19.65 15.36
C VAL A 42 -17.16 -21.11 15.78
N PRO A 43 -16.22 -21.51 16.66
CA PRO A 43 -16.15 -22.87 17.16
C PRO A 43 -17.42 -23.32 17.87
N VAL A 44 -18.05 -22.43 18.67
CA VAL A 44 -19.30 -22.72 19.37
C VAL A 44 -20.45 -22.94 18.40
N ILE A 45 -20.59 -22.05 17.41
CA ILE A 45 -21.61 -22.17 16.35
C ILE A 45 -21.40 -23.46 15.55
N SER A 46 -20.15 -23.77 15.21
CA SER A 46 -19.79 -24.99 14.47
C SER A 46 -20.19 -26.25 15.23
N LEU A 47 -19.92 -26.28 16.56
CA LEU A 47 -20.32 -27.35 17.43
C LEU A 47 -21.86 -27.51 17.47
N LEU A 48 -22.59 -26.41 17.62
CA LEU A 48 -24.06 -26.41 17.66
C LEU A 48 -24.67 -26.91 16.35
N ILE A 49 -24.15 -26.48 15.21
CA ILE A 49 -24.61 -26.95 13.88
C ILE A 49 -24.36 -28.47 13.74
N GLY A 50 -23.16 -28.91 14.07
CA GLY A 50 -22.82 -30.35 14.02
C GLY A 50 -23.68 -31.20 14.95
N TYR A 51 -23.88 -30.75 16.20
CA TYR A 51 -24.73 -31.40 17.18
C TYR A 51 -26.18 -31.45 16.68
N ALA A 52 -26.75 -30.36 16.22
CA ALA A 52 -28.10 -30.34 15.69
C ALA A 52 -28.28 -31.29 14.50
N ALA A 53 -27.32 -31.34 13.58
CA ALA A 53 -27.37 -32.25 12.44
C ALA A 53 -27.40 -33.75 12.85
N VAL A 54 -26.68 -34.11 13.92
CA VAL A 54 -26.70 -35.47 14.46
C VAL A 54 -28.03 -35.76 15.17
N VAL A 55 -28.50 -34.86 16.04
CA VAL A 55 -29.75 -35.03 16.81
C VAL A 55 -30.97 -35.12 15.88
N CYS A 56 -30.99 -34.32 14.82
CA CYS A 56 -32.07 -34.36 13.81
C CYS A 56 -31.96 -35.59 12.88
N GLY A 57 -30.98 -36.44 13.03
CA GLY A 57 -30.79 -37.63 12.17
C GLY A 57 -30.33 -37.30 10.73
N PHE A 58 -29.94 -36.03 10.46
CA PHE A 58 -29.46 -35.64 9.15
C PHE A 58 -28.07 -36.21 8.84
N MET A 59 -27.23 -36.34 9.86
CA MET A 59 -25.87 -36.89 9.76
C MET A 59 -25.66 -38.00 10.80
N PRO A 60 -25.02 -39.12 10.41
CA PRO A 60 -24.64 -40.15 11.41
C PRO A 60 -23.58 -39.59 12.36
N VAL A 61 -23.51 -40.26 13.55
CA VAL A 61 -22.49 -39.91 14.54
C VAL A 61 -21.10 -40.13 13.94
N VAL A 62 -20.18 -39.25 14.24
CA VAL A 62 -18.78 -39.37 13.83
C VAL A 62 -18.12 -40.56 14.55
N THR A 63 -17.60 -41.49 13.78
CA THR A 63 -17.04 -42.75 14.30
C THR A 63 -15.54 -42.92 13.98
N THR A 64 -15.02 -42.09 13.04
CA THR A 64 -13.63 -42.22 12.57
C THR A 64 -12.86 -40.92 12.83
N THR A 65 -11.63 -41.05 13.26
CA THR A 65 -10.68 -39.93 13.35
C THR A 65 -10.13 -39.61 11.96
N VAL A 66 -10.09 -38.35 11.61
CA VAL A 66 -9.56 -37.85 10.35
C VAL A 66 -8.35 -36.96 10.62
N THR A 67 -7.35 -37.01 9.76
CA THR A 67 -6.17 -36.13 9.86
C THR A 67 -6.62 -34.68 9.81
N TRP A 68 -6.12 -33.85 10.72
CA TRP A 68 -6.50 -32.44 10.84
C TRP A 68 -6.23 -31.61 9.58
N THR A 69 -5.27 -32.04 8.73
CA THR A 69 -4.94 -31.42 7.45
C THR A 69 -5.88 -31.79 6.31
N THR A 70 -6.90 -32.66 6.57
CA THR A 70 -7.84 -33.06 5.52
C THR A 70 -8.72 -31.88 5.14
N PRO A 71 -8.80 -31.54 3.83
CA PRO A 71 -9.61 -30.42 3.38
C PRO A 71 -11.08 -30.54 3.77
N ALA A 72 -11.69 -29.42 4.18
CA ALA A 72 -13.14 -29.32 4.24
C ALA A 72 -13.70 -29.27 2.80
N PRO A 73 -14.80 -29.90 2.44
CA PRO A 73 -15.72 -30.76 3.21
C PRO A 73 -15.36 -32.25 3.19
N LEU A 74 -14.19 -32.64 2.63
CA LEU A 74 -13.77 -34.05 2.59
C LEU A 74 -13.60 -34.65 3.99
N SER A 75 -13.14 -33.86 4.95
CA SER A 75 -13.00 -34.29 6.35
C SER A 75 -14.36 -34.62 6.96
N GLY A 76 -15.43 -33.89 6.64
CA GLY A 76 -16.80 -34.19 7.06
C GLY A 76 -17.32 -35.53 6.51
N TYR A 77 -17.04 -35.76 5.21
CA TYR A 77 -17.37 -37.04 4.60
C TYR A 77 -16.60 -38.21 5.24
N ALA A 78 -15.29 -38.06 5.39
CA ALA A 78 -14.44 -39.11 5.93
C ALA A 78 -14.78 -39.46 7.39
N ALA A 79 -15.09 -38.43 8.21
CA ALA A 79 -15.43 -38.59 9.62
C ALA A 79 -16.78 -39.28 9.85
N SER A 80 -17.80 -38.92 9.05
CA SER A 80 -19.17 -39.42 9.17
C SER A 80 -19.47 -40.60 8.24
N ARG A 81 -18.60 -40.88 7.27
CA ARG A 81 -18.82 -41.81 6.14
C ARG A 81 -20.13 -41.54 5.38
N SER A 82 -20.57 -40.28 5.33
CA SER A 82 -21.82 -39.85 4.73
C SER A 82 -21.63 -38.56 3.95
N VAL A 83 -22.30 -38.44 2.82
CA VAL A 83 -22.36 -37.18 2.04
C VAL A 83 -22.97 -36.07 2.89
N ASN A 84 -23.92 -36.36 3.76
CA ASN A 84 -24.54 -35.40 4.65
C ASN A 84 -23.52 -34.77 5.62
N GLY A 85 -22.47 -35.49 6.04
CA GLY A 85 -21.39 -34.91 6.81
C GLY A 85 -20.56 -33.88 6.05
N ALA A 86 -20.35 -34.11 4.75
CA ALA A 86 -19.71 -33.11 3.89
C ALA A 86 -20.58 -31.87 3.73
N LEU A 87 -21.90 -32.04 3.59
CA LEU A 87 -22.84 -30.91 3.50
C LEU A 87 -22.89 -30.10 4.80
N VAL A 88 -22.95 -30.76 5.96
CA VAL A 88 -22.90 -30.10 7.26
C VAL A 88 -21.62 -29.29 7.41
N GLN A 89 -20.48 -29.85 7.00
CA GLN A 89 -19.21 -29.12 7.07
C GLN A 89 -19.20 -27.91 6.12
N ALA A 90 -19.74 -28.02 4.92
CA ALA A 90 -19.91 -26.87 4.00
C ALA A 90 -20.78 -25.77 4.62
N VAL A 91 -21.88 -26.14 5.29
CA VAL A 91 -22.73 -25.20 6.04
C VAL A 91 -21.94 -24.53 7.19
N ILE A 92 -21.15 -25.29 7.95
CA ILE A 92 -20.30 -24.75 9.02
C ILE A 92 -19.31 -23.73 8.48
N VAL A 93 -18.63 -24.02 7.35
CA VAL A 93 -17.70 -23.08 6.72
C VAL A 93 -18.42 -21.82 6.25
N ALA A 94 -19.60 -21.95 5.63
CA ALA A 94 -20.41 -20.81 5.21
C ALA A 94 -20.87 -19.95 6.39
N ALA A 95 -21.36 -20.60 7.47
CA ALA A 95 -21.79 -19.91 8.70
C ALA A 95 -20.59 -19.18 9.37
N GLY A 96 -19.43 -19.82 9.49
CA GLY A 96 -18.22 -19.21 10.01
C GLY A 96 -17.79 -18.00 9.19
N THR A 97 -17.81 -18.12 7.86
CA THR A 97 -17.53 -16.99 6.94
C THR A 97 -18.51 -15.84 7.14
N ALA A 98 -19.80 -16.13 7.25
CA ALA A 98 -20.84 -15.12 7.47
C ALA A 98 -20.67 -14.41 8.82
N VAL A 99 -20.25 -15.13 9.87
CA VAL A 99 -19.95 -14.53 11.19
C VAL A 99 -18.70 -13.66 11.13
N TYR A 100 -17.61 -14.12 10.48
CA TYR A 100 -16.37 -13.34 10.39
C TYR A 100 -16.49 -12.08 9.53
N ALA A 101 -17.27 -12.11 8.46
CA ALA A 101 -17.33 -11.05 7.46
C ALA A 101 -17.59 -9.64 8.03
N PRO A 102 -18.56 -9.40 8.91
CA PRO A 102 -18.79 -8.08 9.49
C PRO A 102 -17.63 -7.61 10.38
N PHE A 103 -17.02 -8.51 11.14
CA PHE A 103 -15.91 -8.17 12.03
C PHE A 103 -14.63 -7.83 11.26
N VAL A 104 -14.35 -8.54 10.17
CA VAL A 104 -13.22 -8.21 9.28
C VAL A 104 -13.43 -6.82 8.67
N ARG A 105 -14.63 -6.50 8.16
CA ARG A 105 -14.94 -5.17 7.62
C ARG A 105 -14.80 -4.08 8.68
N LEU A 106 -15.30 -4.33 9.90
CA LEU A 106 -15.20 -3.38 11.01
C LEU A 106 -13.74 -3.14 11.39
N SER A 107 -12.94 -4.21 11.50
CA SER A 107 -11.51 -4.13 11.81
C SER A 107 -10.75 -3.34 10.74
N GLU A 108 -11.01 -3.58 9.45
CA GLU A 108 -10.40 -2.83 8.35
C GLU A 108 -10.80 -1.35 8.39
N HIS A 109 -12.07 -1.06 8.66
CA HIS A 109 -12.55 0.32 8.76
C HIS A 109 -11.86 1.07 9.92
N MET A 110 -11.81 0.47 11.10
CA MET A 110 -11.14 1.08 12.26
C MET A 110 -9.64 1.27 12.05
N GLN A 111 -8.98 0.33 11.37
CA GLN A 111 -7.56 0.49 11.03
C GLN A 111 -7.33 1.65 10.03
N GLN A 112 -8.22 1.82 9.05
CA GLN A 112 -8.16 2.93 8.11
C GLN A 112 -8.38 4.27 8.81
N GLU A 113 -9.36 4.35 9.72
CA GLU A 113 -9.63 5.56 10.49
C GLU A 113 -8.46 5.95 11.42
N ARG A 114 -7.83 4.98 12.09
CA ARG A 114 -6.63 5.25 12.90
C ARG A 114 -5.51 5.85 12.06
N ILE A 115 -5.19 5.24 10.93
CA ILE A 115 -4.15 5.77 10.03
C ILE A 115 -4.50 7.16 9.52
N ARG A 116 -5.78 7.45 9.28
CA ARG A 116 -6.22 8.79 8.87
C ARG A 116 -5.99 9.82 9.98
N ILE A 117 -6.35 9.51 11.22
CA ILE A 117 -6.13 10.39 12.38
C ILE A 117 -4.64 10.62 12.60
N ASP A 118 -3.83 9.55 12.59
CA ASP A 118 -2.37 9.64 12.77
C ASP A 118 -1.71 10.46 11.63
N LEU A 119 -2.26 10.37 10.41
CA LEU A 119 -1.81 11.16 9.28
C LEU A 119 -2.18 12.65 9.41
N GLU A 120 -3.37 12.96 9.90
CA GLU A 120 -3.81 14.33 10.20
C GLU A 120 -2.92 14.95 11.29
N ASP A 121 -2.54 14.18 12.32
CA ASP A 121 -1.60 14.61 13.34
C ASP A 121 -0.19 14.86 12.78
N LEU A 122 0.30 14.00 11.89
CA LEU A 122 1.58 14.22 11.20
C LEU A 122 1.55 15.53 10.38
N LEU A 123 0.47 15.76 9.63
CA LEU A 123 0.32 16.98 8.82
C LEU A 123 0.24 18.23 9.69
N ARG A 124 -0.44 18.17 10.82
CA ARG A 124 -0.54 19.28 11.78
C ARG A 124 0.83 19.60 12.38
N VAL A 125 1.53 18.59 12.90
CA VAL A 125 2.86 18.78 13.48
C VAL A 125 3.85 19.32 12.44
N PHE A 126 3.77 18.82 11.19
CA PHE A 126 4.58 19.35 10.10
C PHE A 126 4.30 20.82 9.80
N ALA A 127 3.03 21.24 9.80
CA ALA A 127 2.65 22.64 9.58
C ALA A 127 3.16 23.54 10.71
N GLU A 128 3.00 23.12 11.97
CA GLU A 128 3.50 23.85 13.16
C GLU A 128 5.03 23.98 13.14
N GLU A 129 5.77 22.93 12.81
CA GLU A 129 7.25 22.97 12.72
C GLU A 129 7.74 23.81 11.54
N SER A 130 6.97 23.91 10.47
CA SER A 130 7.32 24.75 9.31
C SER A 130 7.30 26.24 9.64
N GLU A 131 6.55 26.65 10.66
CA GLU A 131 6.53 28.02 11.18
C GLU A 131 7.68 28.32 12.15
N LEU A 132 8.34 27.28 12.72
CA LEU A 132 9.41 27.39 13.69
C LEU A 132 10.67 26.62 13.23
N PRO A 133 11.48 27.14 12.30
CA PRO A 133 12.58 26.39 11.67
C PRO A 133 13.76 26.03 12.59
N ALA A 134 13.73 26.40 13.87
CA ALA A 134 14.84 26.23 14.80
C ALA A 134 14.94 24.83 15.44
N LEU A 135 13.96 23.95 15.31
CA LEU A 135 13.97 22.60 15.88
C LEU A 135 13.98 21.58 14.73
N GLY A 136 15.17 21.17 14.31
CA GLY A 136 15.40 20.13 13.31
C GLY A 136 14.95 18.74 13.80
N ASN A 137 13.68 18.58 14.16
CA ASN A 137 13.14 17.31 14.60
C ASN A 137 13.02 16.36 13.41
N GLN A 138 13.72 15.24 13.51
CA GLN A 138 13.58 14.14 12.55
C GLN A 138 12.28 13.40 12.84
N PHE A 139 11.35 13.40 11.89
CA PHE A 139 10.07 12.70 12.04
C PHE A 139 10.24 11.20 12.20
N LEU A 140 11.20 10.61 11.47
CA LEU A 140 11.44 9.17 11.52
C LEU A 140 12.04 8.69 12.85
N GLU A 141 12.67 9.57 13.64
CA GLU A 141 13.26 9.21 14.95
C GLU A 141 12.29 9.43 16.11
N ARG A 142 11.12 10.04 15.88
CA ARG A 142 10.14 10.29 16.94
C ARG A 142 9.61 9.00 17.53
N PRO A 143 9.51 8.87 18.86
CA PRO A 143 8.98 7.67 19.53
C PRO A 143 7.45 7.64 19.62
N ASP A 144 6.76 8.69 19.17
CA ASP A 144 5.31 8.84 19.23
C ASP A 144 4.59 8.30 17.98
N ASN A 145 3.25 8.42 17.96
CA ASN A 145 2.42 7.99 16.83
C ASN A 145 2.76 8.74 15.53
N VAL A 146 3.19 10.01 15.65
CA VAL A 146 3.62 10.81 14.50
C VAL A 146 4.85 10.18 13.85
N GLY A 147 5.84 9.75 14.65
CA GLY A 147 7.01 9.04 14.14
C GLY A 147 6.65 7.67 13.55
N ALA A 148 5.72 6.95 14.18
CA ALA A 148 5.27 5.67 13.66
C ALA A 148 4.60 5.80 12.28
N VAL A 149 3.71 6.78 12.10
CA VAL A 149 3.06 7.02 10.80
C VAL A 149 4.04 7.59 9.77
N ALA A 150 4.98 8.45 10.18
CA ALA A 150 6.03 8.97 9.30
C ALA A 150 6.87 7.83 8.68
N LYS A 151 7.25 6.81 9.48
CA LYS A 151 7.95 5.60 8.99
C LYS A 151 7.12 4.85 7.96
N VAL A 152 5.84 4.62 8.24
CA VAL A 152 4.94 3.91 7.30
C VAL A 152 4.77 4.69 5.99
N VAL A 153 4.70 6.03 6.06
CA VAL A 153 4.63 6.90 4.88
C VAL A 153 5.93 6.82 4.08
N ALA A 154 7.09 6.90 4.74
CA ALA A 154 8.40 6.81 4.09
C ALA A 154 8.64 5.44 3.43
N GLU A 155 8.25 4.35 4.08
CA GLU A 155 8.30 2.99 3.50
C GLU A 155 7.40 2.84 2.27
N GLN A 156 6.20 3.41 2.30
CA GLN A 156 5.32 3.39 1.12
C GLN A 156 5.91 4.22 -0.01
N LEU A 157 6.46 5.40 0.29
CA LEU A 157 7.14 6.23 -0.70
C LEU A 157 8.31 5.46 -1.35
N HIS A 158 9.11 4.76 -0.56
CA HIS A 158 10.21 3.95 -1.06
C HIS A 158 9.73 2.81 -1.98
N ARG A 159 8.66 2.11 -1.61
CA ARG A 159 8.04 1.07 -2.45
C ARG A 159 7.51 1.62 -3.77
N ASP A 160 6.81 2.76 -3.72
CA ASP A 160 6.25 3.39 -4.91
C ASP A 160 7.35 3.91 -5.84
N LEU A 161 8.46 4.37 -5.26
CA LEU A 161 9.65 4.80 -5.98
C LEU A 161 10.32 3.63 -6.71
N GLN A 162 10.50 2.50 -6.03
CA GLN A 162 11.03 1.27 -6.66
C GLN A 162 10.12 0.73 -7.76
N ALA A 163 8.81 0.90 -7.62
CA ALA A 163 7.83 0.53 -8.63
C ALA A 163 7.72 1.53 -9.80
N GLY A 164 8.44 2.66 -9.74
CA GLY A 164 8.36 3.73 -10.75
C GLY A 164 6.99 4.40 -10.81
N SER A 165 6.22 4.37 -9.71
CA SER A 165 4.83 4.86 -9.65
C SER A 165 4.70 6.22 -8.96
N ILE A 166 5.72 7.07 -9.06
CA ILE A 166 5.70 8.43 -8.52
C ILE A 166 5.04 9.37 -9.53
N PRO A 167 3.86 9.93 -9.22
CA PRO A 167 3.16 10.81 -10.16
C PRO A 167 3.81 12.20 -10.20
N VAL A 168 4.03 12.69 -11.42
CA VAL A 168 4.52 14.03 -11.70
C VAL A 168 3.42 14.80 -12.43
N PHE A 169 3.12 16.00 -11.97
CA PHE A 169 2.18 16.91 -12.60
C PHE A 169 2.95 18.09 -13.19
N TYR A 170 2.36 18.72 -14.19
CA TYR A 170 3.02 19.81 -14.90
C TYR A 170 2.21 21.09 -14.76
N GLN A 171 2.84 22.14 -14.23
CA GLN A 171 2.27 23.47 -14.18
C GLN A 171 2.77 24.26 -15.40
N PRO A 172 1.88 24.67 -16.31
CA PRO A 172 2.29 25.42 -17.49
C PRO A 172 2.83 26.81 -17.10
N GLN A 173 3.92 27.20 -17.78
CA GLN A 173 4.50 28.53 -17.69
C GLN A 173 4.12 29.27 -18.96
N VAL A 174 3.63 30.51 -18.84
CA VAL A 174 3.18 31.33 -19.95
C VAL A 174 4.05 32.56 -20.08
N ASP A 175 4.22 33.03 -21.31
CA ASP A 175 4.88 34.30 -21.61
C ASP A 175 3.93 35.50 -21.41
N GLU A 176 4.43 36.70 -21.60
CA GLU A 176 3.65 37.95 -21.48
C GLU A 176 2.43 38.00 -22.42
N LYS A 177 2.42 37.22 -23.48
CA LYS A 177 1.34 37.12 -24.47
C LYS A 177 0.33 36.01 -24.14
N GLY A 178 0.54 35.27 -23.02
CA GLY A 178 -0.30 34.18 -22.62
C GLY A 178 -0.03 32.85 -23.36
N TRP A 179 1.06 32.74 -24.12
CA TRP A 179 1.45 31.51 -24.78
C TRP A 179 2.25 30.62 -23.82
N VAL A 180 1.95 29.31 -23.80
CA VAL A 180 2.72 28.35 -23.00
C VAL A 180 4.14 28.27 -23.54
N CYS A 181 5.13 28.67 -22.75
CA CYS A 181 6.56 28.64 -23.09
C CYS A 181 7.34 27.54 -22.37
N GLY A 182 6.80 27.03 -21.27
CA GLY A 182 7.41 25.98 -20.47
C GLY A 182 6.41 25.26 -19.57
N ALA A 183 6.91 24.31 -18.80
CA ALA A 183 6.17 23.63 -17.75
C ALA A 183 7.08 23.28 -16.57
N GLU A 184 6.59 23.41 -15.36
CA GLU A 184 7.28 22.99 -14.15
C GLU A 184 6.78 21.61 -13.71
N ALA A 185 7.70 20.67 -13.53
CA ALA A 185 7.41 19.33 -13.04
C ALA A 185 7.27 19.35 -11.51
N LEU A 186 6.10 18.99 -11.02
CA LEU A 186 5.74 19.06 -9.62
C LEU A 186 5.36 17.68 -9.08
N LEU A 187 6.00 17.29 -7.98
CA LEU A 187 5.63 16.08 -7.23
C LEU A 187 4.20 16.18 -6.70
N ARG A 188 3.38 15.15 -6.94
CA ARG A 188 1.98 15.05 -6.46
C ARG A 188 1.69 13.65 -5.97
N TRP A 189 2.45 13.22 -4.98
CA TRP A 189 2.30 11.88 -4.41
C TRP A 189 1.16 11.83 -3.38
N LYS A 190 0.52 10.63 -3.30
CA LYS A 190 -0.60 10.37 -2.39
C LYS A 190 -0.30 9.15 -1.54
N PHE A 191 -0.42 9.31 -0.23
CA PHE A 191 -0.40 8.20 0.68
C PHE A 191 -1.81 7.66 0.90
N ARG A 192 -2.08 6.42 0.50
CA ARG A 192 -3.41 5.77 0.62
C ARG A 192 -4.57 6.63 0.10
N GLY A 193 -4.34 7.35 -0.99
CA GLY A 193 -5.33 8.23 -1.61
C GLY A 193 -5.35 9.67 -1.07
N THR A 194 -4.73 9.97 0.06
CA THR A 194 -4.59 11.31 0.63
C THR A 194 -3.38 12.02 0.02
N PRO A 195 -3.56 13.18 -0.64
CA PRO A 195 -2.44 13.95 -1.17
C PRO A 195 -1.59 14.51 -0.02
N LEU A 196 -0.27 14.34 -0.10
CA LEU A 196 0.65 14.91 0.86
C LEU A 196 1.32 16.17 0.30
N PRO A 197 1.60 17.18 1.15
CA PRO A 197 2.37 18.35 0.76
C PRO A 197 3.76 17.94 0.25
N PRO A 198 4.21 18.41 -0.93
CA PRO A 198 5.53 18.07 -1.45
C PRO A 198 6.68 18.34 -0.46
N PRO A 199 6.68 19.43 0.33
CA PRO A 199 7.73 19.66 1.32
C PRO A 199 7.81 18.56 2.40
N LEU A 200 6.68 18.01 2.86
CA LEU A 200 6.67 16.88 3.78
C LEU A 200 7.24 15.62 3.14
N VAL A 201 6.83 15.31 1.90
CA VAL A 201 7.34 14.14 1.17
C VAL A 201 8.85 14.24 0.97
N ILE A 202 9.36 15.41 0.60
CA ILE A 202 10.79 15.70 0.44
C ILE A 202 11.52 15.54 1.78
N LYS A 203 10.97 16.06 2.88
CA LYS A 203 11.57 15.93 4.22
C LYS A 203 11.68 14.46 4.61
N LEU A 204 10.61 13.68 4.49
CA LEU A 204 10.62 12.25 4.78
C LEU A 204 11.56 11.46 3.87
N ALA A 205 11.65 11.81 2.59
CA ALA A 205 12.58 11.19 1.66
C ALA A 205 14.05 11.44 2.05
N ARG A 206 14.37 12.65 2.53
CA ARG A 206 15.71 12.99 3.04
C ARG A 206 16.05 12.22 4.31
N GLU A 207 15.15 12.20 5.28
CA GLU A 207 15.33 11.46 6.52
C GLU A 207 15.49 9.95 6.29
N ALA A 208 14.79 9.40 5.28
CA ALA A 208 14.88 8.00 4.87
C ALA A 208 16.07 7.68 3.95
N GLY A 209 16.86 8.69 3.54
CA GLY A 209 18.01 8.50 2.64
C GLY A 209 17.66 8.15 1.20
N ILE A 210 16.40 8.40 0.76
CA ILE A 210 15.91 8.07 -0.59
C ILE A 210 15.63 9.31 -1.46
N TYR A 211 16.10 10.48 -1.02
CA TYR A 211 15.81 11.74 -1.70
C TYR A 211 16.45 11.80 -3.10
N GLY A 212 17.69 11.34 -3.25
CA GLY A 212 18.36 11.30 -4.55
C GLY A 212 17.64 10.42 -5.56
N ASP A 213 17.15 9.24 -5.13
CA ASP A 213 16.36 8.33 -5.96
C ASP A 213 15.02 8.97 -6.36
N LEU A 214 14.38 9.71 -5.44
CA LEU A 214 13.13 10.42 -5.71
C LEU A 214 13.34 11.50 -6.79
N THR A 215 14.39 12.31 -6.68
CA THR A 215 14.70 13.35 -7.65
C THR A 215 15.08 12.76 -9.00
N ALA A 216 15.88 11.69 -9.02
CA ALA A 216 16.23 10.97 -10.24
C ALA A 216 14.98 10.36 -10.93
N CYS A 217 14.01 9.87 -10.16
CA CYS A 217 12.74 9.36 -10.69
C CYS A 217 11.90 10.49 -11.32
N ILE A 218 11.76 11.64 -10.64
CA ILE A 218 11.06 12.81 -11.16
C ILE A 218 11.72 13.31 -12.44
N LEU A 219 13.06 13.40 -12.46
CA LEU A 219 13.83 13.84 -13.61
C LEU A 219 13.63 12.92 -14.81
N ARG A 220 13.74 11.61 -14.64
CA ARG A 220 13.47 10.61 -15.70
C ARG A 220 12.06 10.77 -16.28
N THR A 221 11.07 10.94 -15.41
CA THR A 221 9.68 11.14 -15.83
C THR A 221 9.53 12.43 -16.62
N ALA A 222 10.10 13.54 -16.11
CA ALA A 222 10.05 14.85 -16.74
C ALA A 222 10.72 14.87 -18.13
N VAL A 223 11.87 14.20 -18.26
CA VAL A 223 12.58 14.05 -19.54
C VAL A 223 11.75 13.25 -20.54
N ALA A 224 11.18 12.12 -20.14
CA ALA A 224 10.33 11.32 -21.01
C ALA A 224 9.07 12.08 -21.45
N ASP A 225 8.44 12.81 -20.54
CA ASP A 225 7.23 13.57 -20.84
C ASP A 225 7.54 14.84 -21.67
N SER A 226 8.72 15.45 -21.53
CA SER A 226 9.13 16.56 -22.38
C SER A 226 9.16 16.19 -23.87
N VAL A 227 9.63 14.97 -24.19
CA VAL A 227 9.60 14.42 -25.54
C VAL A 227 8.15 14.21 -26.02
N ARG A 228 7.26 13.71 -25.16
CA ARG A 228 5.84 13.55 -25.49
C ARG A 228 5.17 14.89 -25.76
N PHE A 229 5.45 15.91 -24.94
CA PHE A 229 4.93 17.26 -25.12
C PHE A 229 5.42 17.89 -26.44
N GLN A 230 6.71 17.72 -26.75
CA GLN A 230 7.27 18.20 -28.01
C GLN A 230 6.57 17.57 -29.22
N ASN A 231 6.36 16.25 -29.18
CA ASN A 231 5.68 15.52 -30.25
C ASN A 231 4.21 15.96 -30.38
N ALA A 232 3.52 16.20 -29.28
CA ALA A 232 2.12 16.62 -29.27
C ALA A 232 1.93 18.08 -29.74
N LEU A 233 2.87 18.97 -29.37
CA LEU A 233 2.80 20.40 -29.68
C LEU A 233 3.47 20.79 -31.02
N GLY A 234 4.24 19.89 -31.61
CA GLY A 234 5.04 20.15 -32.81
C GLY A 234 6.15 21.19 -32.60
N ARG A 235 6.48 21.51 -31.34
CA ARG A 235 7.53 22.49 -30.97
C ARG A 235 8.17 22.09 -29.63
N PRO A 236 9.44 22.49 -29.38
CA PRO A 236 10.10 22.28 -28.12
C PRO A 236 9.34 22.97 -26.97
N LEU A 237 9.19 22.29 -25.83
CA LEU A 237 8.70 22.83 -24.58
C LEU A 237 9.78 22.65 -23.50
N MET A 238 10.14 23.74 -22.83
CA MET A 238 11.09 23.67 -21.71
C MET A 238 10.38 23.08 -20.50
N VAL A 239 10.95 22.01 -19.91
CA VAL A 239 10.45 21.42 -18.65
C VAL A 239 11.49 21.67 -17.57
N SER A 240 11.09 22.33 -16.50
CA SER A 240 11.92 22.57 -15.32
C SER A 240 11.61 21.54 -14.21
N VAL A 241 12.65 21.11 -13.51
CA VAL A 241 12.57 20.22 -12.34
C VAL A 241 13.26 20.90 -11.18
N ASN A 242 12.59 20.92 -10.01
CA ASN A 242 13.17 21.44 -8.79
C ASN A 242 14.21 20.48 -8.23
N ILE A 243 15.44 20.92 -8.08
CA ILE A 243 16.55 20.20 -7.43
C ILE A 243 17.07 20.99 -6.23
N SER A 244 17.65 20.28 -5.26
CA SER A 244 18.29 20.96 -4.12
C SER A 244 19.70 21.44 -4.45
N PRO A 245 20.22 22.45 -3.72
CA PRO A 245 21.62 22.88 -3.88
C PRO A 245 22.63 21.75 -3.62
N TYR A 246 22.29 20.75 -2.80
CA TYR A 246 23.15 19.60 -2.54
C TYR A 246 23.28 18.70 -3.77
N GLU A 247 22.16 18.43 -4.46
CA GLU A 247 22.15 17.64 -5.69
C GLU A 247 22.82 18.38 -6.85
N ALA A 248 22.67 19.71 -6.88
CA ALA A 248 23.34 20.53 -7.89
C ALA A 248 24.88 20.53 -7.77
N ASN A 249 25.40 20.25 -6.55
CA ASN A 249 26.83 20.10 -6.24
C ASN A 249 27.30 18.63 -6.23
N ASP A 250 26.42 17.67 -6.41
CA ASP A 250 26.74 16.24 -6.48
C ASP A 250 27.11 15.89 -7.93
N GLU A 251 28.39 15.61 -8.17
CA GLU A 251 28.89 15.26 -9.51
C GLU A 251 28.20 14.01 -10.08
N GLU A 252 27.93 13.01 -9.27
CA GLU A 252 27.25 11.77 -9.70
C GLU A 252 25.82 12.05 -10.14
N PHE A 253 25.08 12.87 -9.39
CA PHE A 253 23.74 13.30 -9.75
C PHE A 253 23.75 14.11 -11.05
N VAL A 254 24.67 15.07 -11.20
CA VAL A 254 24.80 15.93 -12.39
C VAL A 254 25.12 15.07 -13.63
N HIS A 255 26.06 14.14 -13.52
CA HIS A 255 26.37 13.19 -14.61
C HIS A 255 25.17 12.34 -15.00
N THR A 256 24.41 11.86 -14.01
CA THR A 256 23.19 11.07 -14.26
C THR A 256 22.12 11.94 -14.96
N ALA A 257 21.93 13.18 -14.54
CA ALA A 257 20.99 14.10 -15.15
C ALA A 257 21.36 14.39 -16.61
N ILE A 258 22.63 14.68 -16.89
CA ILE A 258 23.14 14.93 -18.24
C ILE A 258 22.90 13.71 -19.13
N ARG A 259 23.27 12.51 -18.66
CA ARG A 259 23.07 11.25 -19.39
C ARG A 259 21.60 11.02 -19.75
N LEU A 260 20.68 11.21 -18.80
CA LEU A 260 19.24 11.05 -19.05
C LEU A 260 18.73 12.00 -20.14
N VAL A 261 19.19 13.26 -20.13
CA VAL A 261 18.85 14.23 -21.16
C VAL A 261 19.45 13.86 -22.53
N GLU A 262 20.67 13.39 -22.57
CA GLU A 262 21.35 12.93 -23.80
C GLU A 262 20.69 11.70 -24.40
N GLU A 263 20.34 10.70 -23.59
CA GLU A 263 19.63 9.50 -24.03
C GLU A 263 18.26 9.84 -24.64
N ALA A 264 17.51 10.74 -24.01
CA ALA A 264 16.24 11.23 -24.53
C ALA A 264 16.41 12.02 -25.84
N SER A 265 17.51 12.78 -25.96
CA SER A 265 17.86 13.54 -27.16
C SER A 265 18.24 12.66 -28.35
N SER A 266 18.86 11.53 -28.06
CA SER A 266 19.31 10.54 -29.08
C SER A 266 18.18 9.68 -29.62
N SER A 267 17.06 9.59 -28.90
CA SER A 267 15.85 8.86 -29.29
C SER A 267 14.99 9.68 -30.28
N LYS A 268 15.59 10.16 -31.40
CA LYS A 268 14.95 10.78 -32.56
C LYS A 268 13.85 11.83 -32.28
N ALA A 269 14.20 12.88 -31.56
CA ALA A 269 13.53 14.17 -31.67
C ALA A 269 14.62 15.27 -31.61
N PRO A 270 14.63 16.27 -32.47
CA PRO A 270 15.64 17.35 -32.42
C PRO A 270 15.36 18.20 -31.17
N ILE A 271 16.15 17.98 -30.13
CA ILE A 271 16.14 18.85 -28.94
C ILE A 271 17.02 20.03 -29.28
N ALA A 272 16.41 21.23 -29.26
CA ALA A 272 17.18 22.47 -29.33
C ALA A 272 18.08 22.58 -28.10
N LYS A 273 19.39 22.40 -28.29
CA LYS A 273 20.42 22.71 -27.30
C LYS A 273 20.31 24.18 -26.92
N LYS A 274 19.83 24.49 -25.74
CA LYS A 274 20.18 25.72 -25.00
C LYS A 274 20.27 25.31 -23.51
N ILE A 275 21.49 25.23 -23.07
CA ILE A 275 21.90 25.30 -21.67
C ILE A 275 21.96 26.75 -21.26
#